data_77cc612541db346c9dcc3cebbe1b01c5
#
_entry.id   77cc612541db346c9dcc3cebbe1b01c5
#
_cell.length_a   1.000
_cell.length_b   1.000
_cell.length_c   1.000
_cell.angle_alpha   90.00
_cell.angle_beta   90.00
_cell.angle_gamma   90.00
#
_symmetry.space_group_name_H-M   'P 1'
#
loop_
_entity.id
_entity.type
_entity.pdbx_description
1 polymer ?
#
loop_
_entity_poly.entity_id
_entity_poly.type
_entity_poly.pdbx_seq_one_letter_code
_entity_poly.pdbx_strand_id
1 'polypeptide(L)'
;ADSKIFIACYPPGKYGLECQAERLRKKALYLPGSFDYDEIIRQWKTLEQAVGENVEEVEGIEDTDMHMEKSLERITKREIALCESALEQARKVVGDVPIMIDHTFHPRPLELAKLLLTHGFSVTRIYLDAVNPEEKDTFEWLKEQYPELEYEPTIRPEMRMKPRNESDVLAIGQKAAWFTGTRHFVNLVEGAGLYG
;
A
#
# COMPACT_ATOMS: atom_id res chain seq x y z
N ALA A 1 7.39 5.34 -29.42
CA ALA A 1 7.50 4.36 -28.37
C ALA A 1 6.39 3.33 -28.54
N ASP A 2 6.76 2.06 -28.61
CA ASP A 2 5.84 0.97 -28.95
C ASP A 2 5.18 0.33 -27.72
N SER A 3 5.03 1.08 -26.60
CA SER A 3 4.31 0.54 -25.45
C SER A 3 2.85 0.26 -25.80
N LYS A 4 2.42 -0.98 -25.51
CA LYS A 4 1.06 -1.46 -25.78
C LYS A 4 0.11 -1.18 -24.61
N ILE A 5 0.65 -1.09 -23.39
CA ILE A 5 -0.09 -0.92 -22.14
C ILE A 5 0.53 0.23 -21.35
N PHE A 6 -0.32 1.07 -20.77
CA PHE A 6 0.05 2.06 -19.75
C PHE A 6 -0.37 1.57 -18.37
N ILE A 7 0.51 1.73 -17.40
CA ILE A 7 0.26 1.31 -16.02
C ILE A 7 0.47 2.51 -15.09
N ALA A 8 -0.43 2.70 -14.12
CA ALA A 8 -0.22 3.59 -12.99
C ALA A 8 -0.49 2.85 -11.68
N CYS A 9 0.37 3.07 -10.69
CA CYS A 9 0.30 2.45 -9.37
C CYS A 9 -0.08 3.46 -8.27
N TYR A 10 -0.13 4.75 -8.58
CA TYR A 10 -0.45 5.80 -7.62
C TYR A 10 -1.77 6.48 -7.93
N PRO A 11 -2.63 6.75 -6.92
CA PRO A 11 -3.92 7.41 -7.11
C PRO A 11 -3.86 8.72 -7.92
N PRO A 12 -2.89 9.64 -7.69
CA PRO A 12 -2.76 10.85 -8.50
C PRO A 12 -2.50 10.61 -9.98
N GLY A 13 -1.91 9.46 -10.32
CA GLY A 13 -1.60 9.09 -11.72
C GLY A 13 -2.79 8.53 -12.50
N LYS A 14 -3.87 8.14 -11.84
CA LYS A 14 -5.02 7.46 -12.46
C LYS A 14 -5.64 8.28 -13.59
N TYR A 15 -5.98 9.53 -13.32
CA TYR A 15 -6.58 10.41 -14.33
C TYR A 15 -5.65 10.63 -15.53
N GLY A 16 -4.36 10.88 -15.28
CA GLY A 16 -3.37 11.05 -16.34
C GLY A 16 -3.20 9.78 -17.19
N LEU A 17 -3.24 8.60 -16.55
CA LEU A 17 -3.22 7.30 -17.22
C LEU A 17 -4.42 7.16 -18.17
N GLU A 18 -5.63 7.43 -17.71
CA GLU A 18 -6.87 7.33 -18.48
C GLU A 18 -6.85 8.27 -19.70
N CYS A 19 -6.49 9.55 -19.49
CA CYS A 19 -6.36 10.53 -20.57
C CYS A 19 -5.32 10.13 -21.63
N GLN A 20 -4.18 9.60 -21.22
CA GLN A 20 -3.13 9.18 -22.16
C GLN A 20 -3.53 7.92 -22.94
N ALA A 21 -4.16 6.95 -22.26
CA ALA A 21 -4.62 5.73 -22.89
C ALA A 21 -5.69 6.01 -23.94
N GLU A 22 -6.66 6.89 -23.64
CA GLU A 22 -7.68 7.33 -24.59
C GLU A 22 -7.06 8.04 -25.81
N ARG A 23 -6.19 9.04 -25.55
CA ARG A 23 -5.51 9.81 -26.61
C ARG A 23 -4.72 8.93 -27.57
N LEU A 24 -4.04 7.92 -27.05
CA LEU A 24 -3.16 7.04 -27.81
C LEU A 24 -3.83 5.72 -28.22
N ARG A 25 -5.10 5.53 -27.86
CA ARG A 25 -5.87 4.30 -28.09
C ARG A 25 -5.13 3.05 -27.59
N LYS A 26 -4.59 3.14 -26.38
CA LYS A 26 -3.84 2.06 -25.72
C LYS A 26 -4.58 1.56 -24.51
N LYS A 27 -4.29 0.33 -24.09
CA LYS A 27 -4.84 -0.24 -22.86
C LYS A 27 -4.26 0.49 -21.64
N ALA A 28 -5.10 0.79 -20.66
CA ALA A 28 -4.73 1.37 -19.39
C ALA A 28 -4.99 0.37 -18.25
N LEU A 29 -4.04 0.24 -17.33
CA LEU A 29 -4.18 -0.53 -16.12
C LEU A 29 -3.86 0.35 -14.92
N TYR A 30 -4.84 0.52 -14.04
CA TYR A 30 -4.61 1.13 -12.75
C TYR A 30 -4.48 0.02 -11.70
N LEU A 31 -3.26 -0.15 -11.18
CA LEU A 31 -2.86 -1.20 -10.23
C LEU A 31 -2.29 -0.53 -8.98
N PRO A 32 -3.13 0.06 -8.12
CA PRO A 32 -2.66 0.78 -6.94
C PRO A 32 -1.98 -0.20 -5.97
N GLY A 33 -0.89 0.24 -5.33
CA GLY A 33 -0.27 -0.53 -4.27
C GLY A 33 -1.27 -0.86 -3.16
N SER A 34 -1.20 -2.04 -2.58
CA SER A 34 -2.10 -2.51 -1.53
C SER A 34 -1.33 -3.29 -0.47
N PHE A 35 -1.88 -3.35 0.75
CA PHE A 35 -1.46 -4.24 1.83
C PHE A 35 -2.42 -5.41 2.03
N ASP A 36 -3.47 -5.50 1.21
CA ASP A 36 -4.41 -6.62 1.18
C ASP A 36 -3.92 -7.67 0.16
N TYR A 37 -3.60 -8.88 0.64
CA TYR A 37 -3.06 -9.94 -0.20
C TYR A 37 -4.01 -10.37 -1.30
N ASP A 38 -5.32 -10.40 -1.03
CA ASP A 38 -6.30 -10.78 -2.05
C ASP A 38 -6.41 -9.72 -3.14
N GLU A 39 -6.30 -8.44 -2.79
CA GLU A 39 -6.24 -7.36 -3.77
C GLU A 39 -4.96 -7.45 -4.61
N ILE A 40 -3.82 -7.67 -3.99
CA ILE A 40 -2.53 -7.85 -4.69
C ILE A 40 -2.63 -9.00 -5.70
N ILE A 41 -3.18 -10.15 -5.29
CA ILE A 41 -3.38 -11.30 -6.18
C ILE A 41 -4.28 -10.94 -7.36
N ARG A 42 -5.40 -10.25 -7.11
CA ARG A 42 -6.30 -9.80 -8.18
C ARG A 42 -5.62 -8.86 -9.17
N GLN A 43 -4.81 -7.93 -8.67
CA GLN A 43 -4.05 -6.99 -9.50
C GLN A 43 -3.02 -7.72 -10.38
N TRP A 44 -2.30 -8.70 -9.82
CA TRP A 44 -1.35 -9.52 -10.57
C TRP A 44 -2.04 -10.34 -11.67
N LYS A 45 -3.19 -10.96 -11.38
CA LYS A 45 -3.97 -11.68 -12.39
C LYS A 45 -4.45 -10.75 -13.51
N THR A 46 -4.88 -9.54 -13.16
CA THR A 46 -5.27 -8.52 -14.15
C THR A 46 -4.10 -8.12 -15.05
N LEU A 47 -2.91 -7.98 -14.48
CA LEU A 47 -1.71 -7.68 -15.24
C LEU A 47 -1.32 -8.84 -16.17
N GLU A 48 -1.35 -10.07 -15.64
CA GLU A 48 -1.05 -11.28 -16.40
C GLU A 48 -1.95 -11.44 -17.63
N GLN A 49 -3.26 -11.30 -17.44
CA GLN A 49 -4.24 -11.33 -18.54
C GLN A 49 -3.96 -10.25 -19.58
N ALA A 50 -3.68 -9.02 -19.13
CA ALA A 50 -3.42 -7.91 -20.05
C ALA A 50 -2.12 -8.08 -20.85
N VAL A 51 -1.13 -8.76 -20.28
CA VAL A 51 0.13 -9.09 -20.97
C VAL A 51 -0.10 -10.27 -21.91
N GLY A 52 -0.79 -11.34 -21.47
CA GLY A 52 -1.11 -12.52 -22.28
C GLY A 52 -1.85 -12.17 -23.58
N GLU A 53 -2.91 -11.37 -23.50
CA GLU A 53 -3.64 -10.89 -24.69
C GLU A 53 -2.75 -10.17 -25.73
N ASN A 54 -1.59 -9.66 -25.33
CA ASN A 54 -0.65 -8.99 -26.24
C ASN A 54 0.45 -9.93 -26.78
N VAL A 55 0.58 -11.14 -26.19
CA VAL A 55 1.59 -12.14 -26.60
C VAL A 55 1.02 -13.09 -27.64
N GLU A 56 -0.30 -13.32 -27.68
CA GLU A 56 -0.97 -14.17 -28.69
C GLU A 56 -0.78 -13.67 -30.14
N GLU A 57 -0.35 -12.42 -30.35
CA GLU A 57 0.05 -11.92 -31.67
C GLU A 57 1.45 -12.43 -32.12
N VAL A 58 2.17 -13.16 -31.26
CA VAL A 58 3.46 -13.78 -31.60
C VAL A 58 3.24 -15.28 -31.78
N GLU A 59 3.09 -15.71 -33.02
CA GLU A 59 2.82 -17.10 -33.40
C GLU A 59 3.73 -18.12 -32.68
N GLY A 60 3.13 -19.09 -31.98
CA GLY A 60 3.77 -20.37 -31.69
C GLY A 60 3.99 -20.75 -30.21
N ILE A 61 3.23 -20.21 -29.25
CA ILE A 61 3.38 -20.59 -27.84
C ILE A 61 2.02 -21.04 -27.25
N GLU A 62 1.60 -22.26 -27.60
CA GLU A 62 0.33 -22.83 -27.11
C GLU A 62 0.35 -23.33 -25.63
N ASP A 63 1.50 -23.32 -24.93
CA ASP A 63 1.65 -23.93 -23.60
C ASP A 63 1.99 -22.91 -22.47
N THR A 64 1.91 -21.62 -22.74
CA THR A 64 2.44 -20.58 -21.86
C THR A 64 1.50 -20.23 -20.71
N ASP A 65 0.19 -20.22 -20.92
CA ASP A 65 -0.79 -19.71 -19.94
C ASP A 65 -0.88 -20.58 -18.68
N MET A 66 -0.93 -21.91 -18.84
CA MET A 66 -1.01 -22.82 -17.68
C MET A 66 0.30 -22.88 -16.88
N HIS A 67 1.44 -22.69 -17.52
CA HIS A 67 2.74 -22.59 -16.83
C HIS A 67 2.91 -21.27 -16.12
N MET A 68 2.41 -20.17 -16.69
CA MET A 68 2.49 -18.83 -16.14
C MET A 68 1.59 -18.69 -14.91
N GLU A 69 0.34 -19.14 -14.95
CA GLU A 69 -0.59 -19.13 -13.81
C GLU A 69 -0.07 -19.94 -12.61
N LYS A 70 0.44 -21.16 -12.84
CA LYS A 70 1.07 -21.96 -11.78
C LYS A 70 2.34 -21.31 -11.21
N SER A 71 3.08 -20.60 -12.05
CA SER A 71 4.26 -19.84 -11.62
C SER A 71 3.88 -18.67 -10.76
N LEU A 72 2.86 -17.89 -11.15
CA LEU A 72 2.36 -16.75 -10.39
C LEU A 72 1.83 -17.18 -9.02
N GLU A 73 1.00 -18.23 -8.95
CA GLU A 73 0.50 -18.75 -7.67
C GLU A 73 1.64 -19.18 -6.73
N ARG A 74 2.66 -19.84 -7.26
CA ARG A 74 3.81 -20.28 -6.46
C ARG A 74 4.62 -19.10 -5.93
N ILE A 75 4.85 -18.09 -6.79
CA ILE A 75 5.57 -16.87 -6.39
C ILE A 75 4.77 -16.13 -5.32
N THR A 76 3.47 -15.92 -5.55
CA THR A 76 2.59 -15.20 -4.61
C THR A 76 2.54 -15.89 -3.25
N LYS A 77 2.36 -17.21 -3.20
CA LYS A 77 2.37 -17.97 -1.94
C LYS A 77 3.70 -17.84 -1.20
N ARG A 78 4.81 -17.86 -1.92
CA ARG A 78 6.15 -17.70 -1.34
C ARG A 78 6.32 -16.29 -0.75
N GLU A 79 5.96 -15.26 -1.50
CA GLU A 79 6.12 -13.86 -1.06
C GLU A 79 5.20 -13.54 0.12
N ILE A 80 3.95 -14.03 0.14
CA ILE A 80 3.06 -13.91 1.30
C ILE A 80 3.70 -14.57 2.53
N ALA A 81 4.23 -15.78 2.41
CA ALA A 81 4.87 -16.46 3.53
C ALA A 81 6.09 -15.70 4.06
N LEU A 82 6.86 -15.04 3.19
CA LEU A 82 7.96 -14.16 3.59
C LEU A 82 7.45 -12.91 4.33
N CYS A 83 6.38 -12.27 3.85
CA CYS A 83 5.76 -11.13 4.52
C CYS A 83 5.24 -11.51 5.91
N GLU A 84 4.52 -12.62 6.04
CA GLU A 84 4.01 -13.13 7.30
C GLU A 84 5.13 -13.41 8.30
N SER A 85 6.20 -14.09 7.85
CA SER A 85 7.38 -14.34 8.68
C SER A 85 8.06 -13.04 9.12
N ALA A 86 8.15 -12.04 8.24
CA ALA A 86 8.71 -10.73 8.58
C ALA A 86 7.84 -9.98 9.60
N LEU A 87 6.50 -10.03 9.46
CA LEU A 87 5.56 -9.44 10.43
C LEU A 87 5.69 -10.09 11.81
N GLU A 88 5.78 -11.42 11.87
CA GLU A 88 6.02 -12.12 13.14
C GLU A 88 7.33 -11.71 13.80
N GLN A 89 8.41 -11.58 13.04
CA GLN A 89 9.71 -11.13 13.56
C GLN A 89 9.65 -9.69 14.04
N ALA A 90 9.04 -8.80 13.24
CA ALA A 90 8.83 -7.41 13.60
C ALA A 90 7.99 -7.30 14.89
N ARG A 91 6.92 -8.09 15.03
CA ARG A 91 6.08 -8.09 16.23
C ARG A 91 6.86 -8.45 17.50
N LYS A 92 7.78 -9.41 17.41
CA LYS A 92 8.66 -9.79 18.54
C LYS A 92 9.60 -8.67 18.96
N VAL A 93 10.05 -7.85 18.01
CA VAL A 93 10.98 -6.72 18.28
C VAL A 93 10.22 -5.50 18.77
N VAL A 94 9.14 -5.14 18.11
CA VAL A 94 8.35 -3.93 18.41
C VAL A 94 7.55 -4.09 19.71
N GLY A 95 7.04 -5.29 19.97
CA GLY A 95 6.22 -5.53 21.16
C GLY A 95 4.97 -4.66 21.16
N ASP A 96 4.62 -4.13 22.33
CA ASP A 96 3.42 -3.31 22.54
C ASP A 96 3.68 -1.80 22.37
N VAL A 97 4.80 -1.43 21.75
CA VAL A 97 5.12 -0.02 21.45
C VAL A 97 4.02 0.58 20.59
N PRO A 98 3.45 1.73 20.99
CA PRO A 98 2.45 2.41 20.18
C PRO A 98 3.00 2.80 18.80
N ILE A 99 2.25 2.54 17.75
CA ILE A 99 2.61 2.87 16.38
C ILE A 99 1.72 3.99 15.87
N MET A 100 2.34 4.99 15.25
CA MET A 100 1.65 6.06 14.56
C MET A 100 2.05 6.07 13.09
N ILE A 101 1.06 6.16 12.20
CA ILE A 101 1.24 6.02 10.75
C ILE A 101 0.84 7.32 10.07
N ASP A 102 1.48 7.67 8.97
CA ASP A 102 1.03 8.75 8.10
C ASP A 102 1.04 8.37 6.61
N HIS A 103 0.33 9.17 5.81
CA HIS A 103 0.14 8.96 4.38
C HIS A 103 1.40 9.25 3.53
N THR A 104 2.47 9.81 4.10
CA THR A 104 3.71 10.04 3.34
C THR A 104 4.52 8.77 3.16
N PHE A 105 4.27 7.76 4.00
CA PHE A 105 4.87 6.43 3.85
C PHE A 105 4.30 5.70 2.63
N HIS A 106 2.98 5.68 2.51
CA HIS A 106 2.25 5.04 1.42
C HIS A 106 0.88 5.69 1.27
N PRO A 107 0.31 5.80 0.04
CA PRO A 107 -1.01 6.39 -0.17
C PRO A 107 -2.18 5.61 0.45
N ARG A 108 -1.92 4.42 1.00
CA ARG A 108 -2.92 3.60 1.73
C ARG A 108 -2.54 3.35 3.18
N PRO A 109 -2.51 4.39 4.03
CA PRO A 109 -2.16 4.25 5.44
C PRO A 109 -3.17 3.44 6.26
N LEU A 110 -4.44 3.43 5.85
CA LEU A 110 -5.50 2.69 6.54
C LEU A 110 -5.38 1.18 6.33
N GLU A 111 -5.03 0.74 5.13
CA GLU A 111 -4.75 -0.69 4.87
C GLU A 111 -3.52 -1.17 5.64
N LEU A 112 -2.46 -0.34 5.70
CA LEU A 112 -1.30 -0.66 6.52
C LEU A 112 -1.68 -0.78 8.00
N ALA A 113 -2.50 0.14 8.51
CA ALA A 113 -2.99 0.07 9.89
C ALA A 113 -3.80 -1.22 10.13
N LYS A 114 -4.69 -1.58 9.21
CA LYS A 114 -5.46 -2.82 9.26
C LYS A 114 -4.54 -4.05 9.31
N LEU A 115 -3.55 -4.11 8.41
CA LEU A 115 -2.57 -5.20 8.40
C LEU A 115 -1.85 -5.31 9.75
N LEU A 116 -1.33 -4.22 10.27
CA LEU A 116 -0.60 -4.21 11.53
C LEU A 116 -1.49 -4.58 12.73
N LEU A 117 -2.69 -4.01 12.82
CA LEU A 117 -3.65 -4.31 13.90
C LEU A 117 -4.08 -5.77 13.90
N THR A 118 -4.34 -6.36 12.73
CA THR A 118 -4.71 -7.77 12.61
C THR A 118 -3.56 -8.72 12.96
N HIS A 119 -2.30 -8.24 12.88
CA HIS A 119 -1.11 -8.96 13.35
C HIS A 119 -0.71 -8.62 14.79
N GLY A 120 -1.60 -7.98 15.55
CA GLY A 120 -1.42 -7.72 16.98
C GLY A 120 -0.49 -6.56 17.31
N PHE A 121 -0.12 -5.70 16.35
CA PHE A 121 0.61 -4.47 16.65
C PHE A 121 -0.32 -3.41 17.26
N SER A 122 0.25 -2.51 18.07
CA SER A 122 -0.48 -1.44 18.75
C SER A 122 -0.50 -0.16 17.90
N VAL A 123 -1.29 -0.12 16.83
CA VAL A 123 -1.50 1.12 16.08
C VAL A 123 -2.49 2.01 16.83
N THR A 124 -2.08 3.21 17.22
CA THR A 124 -2.88 4.12 18.05
C THR A 124 -3.35 5.37 17.31
N ARG A 125 -2.63 5.80 16.28
CA ARG A 125 -2.99 7.02 15.54
C ARG A 125 -2.59 6.94 14.07
N ILE A 126 -3.47 7.49 13.22
CA ILE A 126 -3.21 7.65 11.79
C ILE A 126 -3.33 9.13 11.43
N TYR A 127 -2.23 9.69 10.89
CA TYR A 127 -2.22 11.04 10.35
C TYR A 127 -2.64 11.02 8.88
N LEU A 128 -3.83 11.52 8.57
CA LEU A 128 -4.34 11.59 7.21
C LEU A 128 -5.23 12.82 7.00
N ASP A 129 -5.17 13.38 5.80
CA ASP A 129 -5.92 14.59 5.45
C ASP A 129 -7.22 14.27 4.70
N ALA A 130 -7.29 13.09 4.08
CA ALA A 130 -8.47 12.56 3.40
C ALA A 130 -8.41 11.04 3.34
N VAL A 131 -9.56 10.41 3.19
CA VAL A 131 -9.67 8.96 2.92
C VAL A 131 -9.74 8.77 1.40
N ASN A 132 -8.81 7.99 0.86
CA ASN A 132 -8.84 7.62 -0.55
C ASN A 132 -10.07 6.74 -0.86
N PRO A 133 -10.66 6.85 -2.04
CA PRO A 133 -11.81 6.03 -2.42
C PRO A 133 -11.56 4.53 -2.26
N GLU A 134 -10.34 4.07 -2.54
CA GLU A 134 -9.91 2.68 -2.43
C GLU A 134 -9.84 2.17 -0.97
N GLU A 135 -9.75 3.07 0.02
CA GLU A 135 -9.66 2.74 1.44
C GLU A 135 -10.96 2.97 2.22
N LYS A 136 -12.05 3.33 1.55
CA LYS A 136 -13.30 3.69 2.24
C LYS A 136 -13.83 2.54 3.10
N ASP A 137 -13.87 1.34 2.56
CA ASP A 137 -14.37 0.16 3.29
C ASP A 137 -13.43 -0.21 4.44
N THR A 138 -12.13 -0.08 4.23
CA THR A 138 -11.12 -0.27 5.29
C THR A 138 -11.29 0.76 6.41
N PHE A 139 -11.57 2.01 6.08
CA PHE A 139 -11.83 3.07 7.07
C PHE A 139 -13.06 2.75 7.94
N GLU A 140 -14.19 2.37 7.32
CA GLU A 140 -15.39 2.03 8.07
C GLU A 140 -15.14 0.78 8.95
N TRP A 141 -14.46 -0.23 8.43
CA TRP A 141 -14.08 -1.41 9.19
C TRP A 141 -13.19 -1.07 10.40
N LEU A 142 -12.18 -0.21 10.23
CA LEU A 142 -11.32 0.24 11.32
C LEU A 142 -12.10 0.98 12.40
N LYS A 143 -13.03 1.85 12.03
CA LYS A 143 -13.89 2.57 12.99
C LYS A 143 -14.77 1.63 13.81
N GLU A 144 -15.24 0.55 13.20
CA GLU A 144 -16.09 -0.44 13.86
C GLU A 144 -15.28 -1.35 14.79
N GLN A 145 -14.14 -1.87 14.32
CA GLN A 145 -13.34 -2.85 15.05
C GLN A 145 -12.37 -2.23 16.04
N TYR A 146 -11.93 -1.00 15.80
CA TYR A 146 -10.94 -0.26 16.62
C TYR A 146 -11.42 1.17 16.88
N PRO A 147 -12.50 1.35 17.65
CA PRO A 147 -13.11 2.67 17.90
C PRO A 147 -12.18 3.63 18.64
N GLU A 148 -11.16 3.12 19.34
CA GLU A 148 -10.12 3.91 20.01
C GLU A 148 -9.02 4.43 19.10
N LEU A 149 -8.97 3.97 17.84
CA LEU A 149 -7.98 4.42 16.87
C LEU A 149 -8.20 5.89 16.50
N GLU A 150 -7.19 6.72 16.74
CA GLU A 150 -7.26 8.14 16.47
C GLU A 150 -6.96 8.48 15.00
N TYR A 151 -7.73 9.40 14.43
CA TYR A 151 -7.51 9.95 13.09
C TYR A 151 -7.23 11.45 13.20
N GLU A 152 -6.05 11.87 12.77
CA GLU A 152 -5.62 13.25 12.95
C GLU A 152 -5.23 13.91 11.61
N PRO A 153 -5.98 14.95 11.16
CA PRO A 153 -5.65 15.65 9.92
C PRO A 153 -4.43 16.55 10.12
N THR A 154 -3.47 16.47 9.20
CA THR A 154 -2.18 17.16 9.30
C THR A 154 -2.22 18.61 8.82
N ILE A 155 -3.23 18.99 8.04
CA ILE A 155 -3.37 20.33 7.45
C ILE A 155 -3.89 21.38 8.42
N ARG A 156 -4.39 20.99 9.60
CA ARG A 156 -4.93 21.92 10.59
C ARG A 156 -3.82 22.81 11.15
N PRO A 157 -4.04 24.14 11.28
CA PRO A 157 -3.04 25.05 11.82
C PRO A 157 -2.56 24.67 13.22
N GLU A 158 -3.44 24.11 14.06
CA GLU A 158 -3.16 23.67 15.43
C GLU A 158 -2.05 22.60 15.48
N MET A 159 -1.93 21.80 14.45
CA MET A 159 -0.88 20.77 14.35
C MET A 159 0.54 21.36 14.41
N ARG A 160 0.72 22.60 13.97
CA ARG A 160 2.01 23.30 14.04
C ARG A 160 2.39 23.69 15.48
N MET A 161 1.37 23.85 16.35
CA MET A 161 1.53 24.24 17.75
C MET A 161 1.51 23.05 18.71
N LYS A 162 1.23 21.84 18.20
CA LYS A 162 1.15 20.64 19.03
C LYS A 162 2.53 20.32 19.64
N PRO A 163 2.60 20.04 20.95
CA PRO A 163 3.84 19.61 21.59
C PRO A 163 4.36 18.29 20.96
N ARG A 164 5.65 18.21 20.74
CA ARG A 164 6.33 17.03 20.19
C ARG A 164 7.04 16.27 21.31
N ASN A 165 6.27 15.62 22.14
CA ASN A 165 6.75 14.95 23.35
C ASN A 165 6.35 13.47 23.46
N GLU A 166 5.92 12.87 22.36
CA GLU A 166 5.57 11.46 22.31
C GLU A 166 6.79 10.63 21.84
N SER A 167 7.83 10.56 22.71
CA SER A 167 9.13 9.96 22.36
C SER A 167 9.11 8.43 22.29
N ASP A 168 8.19 7.80 23.02
CA ASP A 168 8.14 6.35 23.24
C ASP A 168 7.17 5.64 22.26
N VAL A 169 7.14 6.13 21.02
CA VAL A 169 6.32 5.58 19.94
C VAL A 169 7.19 5.24 18.73
N LEU A 170 6.73 4.31 17.93
CA LEU A 170 7.28 4.03 16.60
C LEU A 170 6.45 4.80 15.56
N ALA A 171 7.10 5.68 14.82
CA ALA A 171 6.45 6.39 13.72
C ALA A 171 6.73 5.71 12.37
N ILE A 172 5.69 5.54 11.57
CA ILE A 172 5.79 5.08 10.18
C ILE A 172 5.38 6.24 9.28
N GLY A 173 6.38 6.86 8.66
CA GLY A 173 6.25 8.05 7.83
C GLY A 173 6.84 9.30 8.47
N GLN A 174 7.12 10.30 7.63
CA GLN A 174 7.82 11.52 8.04
C GLN A 174 6.95 12.46 8.87
N LYS A 175 5.66 12.58 8.57
CA LYS A 175 4.75 13.43 9.32
C LYS A 175 4.50 12.86 10.72
N ALA A 176 4.31 11.54 10.83
CA ALA A 176 4.17 10.88 12.12
C ALA A 176 5.41 11.12 13.00
N ALA A 177 6.61 10.94 12.43
CA ALA A 177 7.85 11.23 13.15
C ALA A 177 7.97 12.70 13.56
N TRP A 178 7.57 13.61 12.66
CA TRP A 178 7.61 15.06 12.95
C TRP A 178 6.65 15.48 14.06
N PHE A 179 5.40 14.99 14.02
CA PHE A 179 4.38 15.42 15.01
C PHE A 179 4.60 14.81 16.39
N THR A 180 5.13 13.58 16.45
CA THR A 180 5.46 12.92 17.72
C THR A 180 6.76 13.42 18.34
N GLY A 181 7.73 13.77 17.51
CA GLY A 181 9.09 14.10 17.94
C GLY A 181 9.92 12.85 18.32
N THR A 182 9.42 11.65 17.99
CA THR A 182 10.12 10.40 18.25
C THR A 182 11.42 10.29 17.45
N ARG A 183 12.41 9.56 18.00
CA ARG A 183 13.63 9.17 17.29
C ARG A 183 13.51 7.78 16.64
N HIS A 184 12.43 7.06 16.95
CA HIS A 184 12.16 5.72 16.43
C HIS A 184 11.17 5.82 15.28
N PHE A 185 11.69 5.87 14.06
CA PHE A 185 10.82 6.01 12.89
C PHE A 185 11.33 5.27 11.65
N VAL A 186 10.39 4.85 10.83
CA VAL A 186 10.65 4.27 9.51
C VAL A 186 10.59 5.42 8.51
N ASN A 187 11.77 5.79 7.97
CA ASN A 187 11.90 6.89 7.02
C ASN A 187 11.79 6.36 5.59
N LEU A 188 10.57 6.09 5.16
CA LEU A 188 10.25 5.82 3.77
C LEU A 188 9.30 6.91 3.26
N VAL A 189 9.51 7.36 2.03
CA VAL A 189 8.67 8.33 1.36
C VAL A 189 8.09 7.69 0.12
N GLU A 190 6.77 7.60 0.06
CA GLU A 190 6.00 7.22 -1.12
C GLU A 190 6.60 6.07 -1.94
N GLY A 191 6.83 4.94 -1.30
CA GLY A 191 7.30 3.74 -2.00
C GLY A 191 8.76 3.77 -2.47
N ALA A 192 9.54 4.80 -2.13
CA ALA A 192 10.97 4.83 -2.46
C ALA A 192 11.73 3.63 -1.87
N GLY A 193 11.22 3.01 -0.81
CA GLY A 193 11.75 1.78 -0.23
C GLY A 193 11.34 0.51 -0.97
N LEU A 194 10.38 0.57 -1.88
CA LEU A 194 9.96 -0.59 -2.68
C LEU A 194 10.91 -0.87 -3.85
N TYR A 195 11.78 0.08 -4.17
CA TYR A 195 12.69 0.04 -5.33
C TYR A 195 14.18 0.13 -4.93
N GLY A 196 14.46 0.10 -3.65
CA GLY A 196 15.82 0.15 -3.12
C GLY A 196 16.42 -1.22 -2.86
#